data_b1cec274905f035ecb41fbab04dc81d2
#
_entry.id   b1cec274905f035ecb41fbab04dc81d2
#
_cell.length_a   1.000
_cell.length_b   1.000
_cell.length_c   1.000
_cell.angle_alpha   90.00
_cell.angle_beta   90.00
_cell.angle_gamma   90.00
#
_symmetry.space_group_name_H-M   'P 1'
#
loop_
_entity.id
_entity.type
_entity.pdbx_description
1 polymer ?
#
loop_
_entity_poly.entity_id
_entity_poly.type
_entity_poly.pdbx_seq_one_letter_code
_entity_poly.pdbx_strand_id
1 'polypeptide(L)'
;VKQRPTEFGAVDAAAEGVVTGWGTIDGTPVCVFSQDVDALGGAVSEMHAKKITTLYEYALKTGIPVVGFFDSKGARIAEGVDALNGYAQIIASAAKASSLVPQVAVISGICGGAAALVAESFDFVVAVKGGELYMHSPAVVAAVTETKGVSATAEDAVKNGNASFFAEDDAAAAATVRALIGMLPANSAGDRNYAATSDDINRQADLNAMGDGAPRAVLAQIADNGSYLEAGAQYAAEVTTAFARFDGETVGVIGAEGAVTMEGIGKAAAFLSFCDTFGISVLTIVNASGFEMTTCFEQFGGMSKAASLAAAYATADTAMITLITGKATGSAYVTFGARGLGCDMAFAWPQAE
;
A
#
# COMPACT_ATOMS: atom_id res chain seq x y z
N VAL A 1 -16.04 21.61 -13.34
CA VAL A 1 -17.38 21.56 -12.76
C VAL A 1 -17.42 22.54 -11.62
N LYS A 2 -18.31 23.51 -11.70
CA LYS A 2 -18.53 24.51 -10.66
C LYS A 2 -19.45 23.93 -9.59
N GLN A 3 -19.43 24.53 -8.42
CA GLN A 3 -20.30 24.24 -7.31
C GLN A 3 -21.78 24.23 -7.72
N ARG A 4 -22.55 23.28 -7.20
CA ARG A 4 -24.01 23.24 -7.34
C ARG A 4 -24.67 24.03 -6.22
N PRO A 5 -25.61 24.93 -6.50
CA PRO A 5 -26.47 25.49 -5.48
C PRO A 5 -27.28 24.38 -4.81
N THR A 6 -27.26 24.30 -3.50
CA THR A 6 -28.06 23.35 -2.73
C THR A 6 -29.33 24.01 -2.21
N GLU A 7 -30.31 23.23 -1.76
CA GLU A 7 -31.51 23.75 -1.06
C GLU A 7 -31.18 24.53 0.23
N PHE A 8 -29.94 24.37 0.74
CA PHE A 8 -29.45 25.10 1.92
C PHE A 8 -28.79 26.45 1.58
N GLY A 9 -28.87 26.89 0.33
CA GLY A 9 -28.38 28.18 -0.14
C GLY A 9 -27.12 28.07 -1.01
N ALA A 10 -26.74 29.20 -1.61
CA ALA A 10 -25.49 29.30 -2.37
C ALA A 10 -24.32 29.40 -1.40
N VAL A 11 -23.30 28.60 -1.63
CA VAL A 11 -22.03 28.72 -0.91
C VAL A 11 -21.13 29.64 -1.74
N ASP A 12 -20.50 30.62 -1.11
CA ASP A 12 -19.59 31.55 -1.76
C ASP A 12 -18.22 30.89 -1.98
N ALA A 13 -18.10 30.14 -3.08
CA ALA A 13 -16.85 29.56 -3.52
C ALA A 13 -16.80 29.43 -5.05
N ALA A 14 -15.66 29.70 -5.62
CA ALA A 14 -15.46 29.68 -7.08
C ALA A 14 -15.56 28.25 -7.65
N ALA A 15 -15.22 27.24 -6.84
CA ALA A 15 -15.21 25.81 -7.22
C ALA A 15 -15.36 24.91 -5.98
N GLU A 16 -15.51 23.61 -6.21
CA GLU A 16 -15.40 22.59 -5.18
C GLU A 16 -13.96 22.45 -4.68
N GLY A 17 -13.79 22.08 -3.40
CA GLY A 17 -12.51 21.89 -2.73
C GLY A 17 -11.76 20.62 -3.20
N VAL A 18 -11.74 20.39 -4.50
CA VAL A 18 -10.92 19.35 -5.12
C VAL A 18 -10.51 19.76 -6.54
N VAL A 19 -9.25 19.56 -6.85
CA VAL A 19 -8.67 19.69 -8.20
C VAL A 19 -8.46 18.29 -8.75
N THR A 20 -8.87 18.06 -10.00
CA THR A 20 -8.68 16.78 -10.69
C THR A 20 -8.02 17.02 -12.03
N GLY A 21 -7.11 16.14 -12.42
CA GLY A 21 -6.39 16.24 -13.69
C GLY A 21 -5.59 14.99 -13.99
N TRP A 22 -4.84 15.05 -15.07
CA TRP A 22 -3.85 14.03 -15.43
C TRP A 22 -2.55 14.69 -15.87
N GLY A 23 -1.47 13.96 -15.74
CA GLY A 23 -0.12 14.43 -16.10
C GLY A 23 0.81 13.25 -16.28
N THR A 24 2.11 13.48 -16.16
CA THR A 24 3.12 12.43 -16.27
C THR A 24 4.09 12.49 -15.08
N ILE A 25 4.49 11.33 -14.59
CA ILE A 25 5.59 11.13 -13.64
C ILE A 25 6.67 10.36 -14.38
N ASP A 26 7.81 11.01 -14.68
CA ASP A 26 8.93 10.44 -15.43
C ASP A 26 8.50 9.74 -16.75
N GLY A 27 7.54 10.36 -17.44
CA GLY A 27 6.98 9.85 -18.69
C GLY A 27 5.78 8.90 -18.52
N THR A 28 5.53 8.36 -17.33
CA THR A 28 4.36 7.51 -17.04
C THR A 28 3.13 8.39 -16.83
N PRO A 29 2.05 8.24 -17.61
CA PRO A 29 0.80 8.98 -17.41
C PRO A 29 0.15 8.58 -16.10
N VAL A 30 -0.43 9.56 -15.38
CA VAL A 30 -1.16 9.34 -14.12
C VAL A 30 -2.38 10.25 -14.04
N CYS A 31 -3.46 9.77 -13.44
CA CYS A 31 -4.57 10.57 -12.97
C CYS A 31 -4.29 11.07 -11.57
N VAL A 32 -4.62 12.32 -11.28
CA VAL A 32 -4.40 12.92 -9.96
C VAL A 32 -5.63 13.67 -9.51
N PHE A 33 -6.04 13.50 -8.27
CA PHE A 33 -6.89 14.45 -7.57
C PHE A 33 -6.20 14.95 -6.31
N SER A 34 -6.46 16.21 -5.95
CA SER A 34 -5.97 16.81 -4.71
C SER A 34 -7.12 17.57 -4.06
N GLN A 35 -7.40 17.26 -2.82
CA GLN A 35 -8.33 18.04 -2.01
C GLN A 35 -7.69 19.35 -1.60
N ASP A 36 -8.50 20.39 -1.53
CA ASP A 36 -8.07 21.74 -1.21
C ASP A 36 -8.86 22.21 0.02
N VAL A 37 -8.20 22.19 1.18
CA VAL A 37 -8.79 22.55 2.46
C VAL A 37 -9.18 24.05 2.54
N ASP A 38 -8.52 24.91 1.76
CA ASP A 38 -8.83 26.34 1.72
C ASP A 38 -10.13 26.60 0.97
N ALA A 39 -10.53 25.71 0.06
CA ALA A 39 -11.80 25.80 -0.63
C ALA A 39 -12.87 24.94 0.08
N LEU A 40 -13.73 25.57 0.87
CA LEU A 40 -14.83 24.93 1.60
C LEU A 40 -14.36 23.83 2.59
N GLY A 41 -13.15 23.95 3.12
CA GLY A 41 -12.55 22.95 4.00
C GLY A 41 -12.23 21.63 3.33
N GLY A 42 -12.12 21.60 1.99
CA GLY A 42 -11.98 20.34 1.25
C GLY A 42 -13.18 19.40 1.39
N ALA A 43 -14.31 19.90 1.93
CA ALA A 43 -15.44 19.07 2.32
C ALA A 43 -16.11 18.42 1.10
N VAL A 44 -16.33 17.11 1.20
CA VAL A 44 -16.90 16.31 0.12
C VAL A 44 -18.40 16.57 -0.02
N SER A 45 -18.79 17.00 -1.21
CA SER A 45 -20.14 17.21 -1.69
C SER A 45 -20.47 16.23 -2.82
N GLU A 46 -21.70 16.21 -3.30
CA GLU A 46 -22.07 15.49 -4.53
C GLU A 46 -21.17 15.88 -5.71
N MET A 47 -20.93 17.19 -5.90
CA MET A 47 -20.12 17.68 -7.02
C MET A 47 -18.62 17.44 -6.83
N HIS A 48 -18.12 17.50 -5.59
CA HIS A 48 -16.77 17.08 -5.26
C HIS A 48 -16.56 15.61 -5.63
N ALA A 49 -17.46 14.73 -5.19
CA ALA A 49 -17.43 13.32 -5.52
C ALA A 49 -17.53 13.07 -7.03
N LYS A 50 -18.41 13.82 -7.74
CA LYS A 50 -18.56 13.72 -9.19
C LYS A 50 -17.26 14.04 -9.94
N LYS A 51 -16.48 15.01 -9.48
CA LYS A 51 -15.16 15.30 -10.08
C LYS A 51 -14.21 14.11 -9.95
N ILE A 52 -14.13 13.50 -8.76
CA ILE A 52 -13.27 12.33 -8.51
C ILE A 52 -13.76 11.11 -9.31
N THR A 53 -15.05 10.81 -9.29
CA THR A 53 -15.58 9.66 -10.04
C THR A 53 -15.40 9.81 -11.57
N THR A 54 -15.51 11.03 -12.09
CA THR A 54 -15.21 11.32 -13.51
C THR A 54 -13.73 11.09 -13.83
N LEU A 55 -12.82 11.41 -12.89
CA LEU A 55 -11.40 11.10 -13.03
C LEU A 55 -11.17 9.58 -13.08
N TYR A 56 -11.84 8.81 -12.22
CA TYR A 56 -11.79 7.34 -12.25
C TYR A 56 -12.33 6.76 -13.57
N GLU A 57 -13.42 7.31 -14.11
CA GLU A 57 -13.92 6.90 -15.43
C GLU A 57 -12.87 7.10 -16.54
N TYR A 58 -12.09 8.17 -16.44
CA TYR A 58 -10.99 8.44 -17.37
C TYR A 58 -9.82 7.46 -17.12
N ALA A 59 -9.39 7.28 -15.89
CA ALA A 59 -8.33 6.34 -15.52
C ALA A 59 -8.61 4.92 -16.00
N LEU A 60 -9.85 4.43 -15.81
CA LEU A 60 -10.29 3.11 -16.26
C LEU A 60 -10.31 2.96 -17.79
N LYS A 61 -10.65 4.02 -18.52
CA LYS A 61 -10.65 4.02 -20.00
C LYS A 61 -9.23 4.02 -20.58
N THR A 62 -8.31 4.64 -19.89
CA THR A 62 -6.93 4.84 -20.37
C THR A 62 -5.94 3.83 -19.77
N GLY A 63 -6.33 3.12 -18.71
CA GLY A 63 -5.46 2.18 -18.02
C GLY A 63 -4.27 2.84 -17.34
N ILE A 64 -4.46 4.01 -16.71
CA ILE A 64 -3.39 4.75 -16.04
C ILE A 64 -3.60 4.84 -14.52
N PRO A 65 -2.52 4.84 -13.71
CA PRO A 65 -2.59 4.89 -12.26
C PRO A 65 -3.34 6.11 -11.72
N VAL A 66 -3.87 6.00 -10.49
CA VAL A 66 -4.54 7.09 -9.78
C VAL A 66 -3.74 7.47 -8.55
N VAL A 67 -3.47 8.77 -8.37
CA VAL A 67 -2.86 9.34 -7.16
C VAL A 67 -3.84 10.32 -6.54
N GLY A 68 -4.18 10.12 -5.26
CA GLY A 68 -5.09 10.97 -4.51
C GLY A 68 -4.40 11.66 -3.35
N PHE A 69 -4.45 13.00 -3.29
CA PHE A 69 -4.00 13.77 -2.13
C PHE A 69 -5.20 14.13 -1.26
N PHE A 70 -5.17 13.71 0.00
CA PHE A 70 -6.26 13.85 0.95
C PHE A 70 -5.96 14.95 1.97
N ASP A 71 -6.83 15.97 2.00
CA ASP A 71 -6.90 16.99 3.01
C ASP A 71 -8.33 17.53 3.05
N SER A 72 -9.17 16.97 3.94
CA SER A 72 -10.60 17.24 3.97
C SER A 72 -11.16 17.23 5.39
N LYS A 73 -11.99 18.20 5.70
CA LYS A 73 -12.75 18.24 6.95
C LYS A 73 -13.96 17.30 6.98
N GLY A 74 -14.09 16.41 5.99
CA GLY A 74 -15.13 15.40 5.92
C GLY A 74 -16.28 15.73 4.99
N ALA A 75 -17.47 15.18 5.27
CA ALA A 75 -18.67 15.41 4.45
C ALA A 75 -19.18 16.86 4.59
N ARG A 76 -19.67 17.41 3.49
CA ARG A 76 -20.36 18.72 3.52
C ARG A 76 -21.71 18.57 4.21
N ILE A 77 -21.80 19.01 5.46
CA ILE A 77 -22.99 18.83 6.33
C ILE A 77 -24.27 19.38 5.68
N ALA A 78 -24.17 20.53 4.98
CA ALA A 78 -25.30 21.15 4.30
C ALA A 78 -25.93 20.31 3.16
N GLU A 79 -25.23 19.30 2.65
CA GLU A 79 -25.77 18.39 1.64
C GLU A 79 -26.27 17.06 2.24
N GLY A 80 -26.14 16.87 3.55
CA GLY A 80 -26.70 15.72 4.27
C GLY A 80 -26.32 14.38 3.65
N VAL A 81 -27.30 13.57 3.27
CA VAL A 81 -27.13 12.22 2.72
C VAL A 81 -26.46 12.22 1.34
N ASP A 82 -26.58 13.28 0.56
CA ASP A 82 -25.97 13.37 -0.77
C ASP A 82 -24.44 13.41 -0.67
N ALA A 83 -23.89 14.09 0.33
CA ALA A 83 -22.46 14.07 0.62
C ALA A 83 -21.97 12.67 1.02
N LEU A 84 -22.73 11.93 1.83
CA LEU A 84 -22.41 10.56 2.22
C LEU A 84 -22.50 9.60 1.02
N ASN A 85 -23.50 9.78 0.17
CA ASN A 85 -23.62 9.03 -1.09
C ASN A 85 -22.44 9.33 -2.02
N GLY A 86 -21.92 10.57 -2.01
CA GLY A 86 -20.72 10.98 -2.73
C GLY A 86 -19.49 10.13 -2.33
N TYR A 87 -19.28 9.91 -1.04
CA TYR A 87 -18.21 9.02 -0.56
C TYR A 87 -18.42 7.58 -1.05
N ALA A 88 -19.64 7.06 -0.97
CA ALA A 88 -19.94 5.72 -1.47
C ALA A 88 -19.64 5.58 -2.96
N GLN A 89 -19.92 6.60 -3.77
CA GLN A 89 -19.58 6.62 -5.21
C GLN A 89 -18.07 6.63 -5.46
N ILE A 90 -17.30 7.37 -4.64
CA ILE A 90 -15.82 7.38 -4.74
C ILE A 90 -15.28 5.99 -4.38
N ILE A 91 -15.71 5.39 -3.27
CA ILE A 91 -15.30 4.04 -2.86
C ILE A 91 -15.65 3.01 -3.96
N ALA A 92 -16.84 3.07 -4.52
CA ALA A 92 -17.26 2.18 -5.60
C ALA A 92 -16.40 2.34 -6.87
N SER A 93 -15.94 3.56 -7.16
CA SER A 93 -15.04 3.84 -8.28
C SER A 93 -13.62 3.33 -8.02
N ALA A 94 -13.08 3.57 -6.82
CA ALA A 94 -11.80 3.04 -6.38
C ALA A 94 -11.79 1.50 -6.38
N ALA A 95 -12.84 0.87 -5.86
CA ALA A 95 -12.98 -0.59 -5.85
C ALA A 95 -13.02 -1.20 -7.26
N LYS A 96 -13.67 -0.52 -8.22
CA LYS A 96 -13.65 -0.95 -9.64
C LYS A 96 -12.28 -0.82 -10.28
N ALA A 97 -11.48 0.12 -9.81
CA ALA A 97 -10.13 0.38 -10.32
C ALA A 97 -9.06 -0.53 -9.68
N SER A 98 -9.32 -1.07 -8.48
CA SER A 98 -8.36 -1.78 -7.62
C SER A 98 -7.61 -2.93 -8.31
N SER A 99 -8.24 -3.68 -9.22
CA SER A 99 -7.57 -4.77 -9.96
C SER A 99 -7.14 -4.39 -11.37
N LEU A 100 -7.26 -3.13 -11.74
CA LEU A 100 -7.02 -2.65 -13.10
C LEU A 100 -5.88 -1.65 -13.20
N VAL A 101 -5.79 -0.72 -12.26
CA VAL A 101 -4.74 0.31 -12.23
C VAL A 101 -4.24 0.52 -10.80
N PRO A 102 -2.93 0.75 -10.60
CA PRO A 102 -2.39 1.07 -9.28
C PRO A 102 -2.97 2.36 -8.71
N GLN A 103 -3.21 2.38 -7.40
CA GLN A 103 -3.78 3.50 -6.67
C GLN A 103 -2.91 3.88 -5.48
N VAL A 104 -2.52 5.15 -5.37
CA VAL A 104 -1.69 5.66 -4.28
C VAL A 104 -2.41 6.82 -3.59
N ALA A 105 -2.69 6.69 -2.29
CA ALA A 105 -3.22 7.75 -1.45
C ALA A 105 -2.08 8.48 -0.75
N VAL A 106 -2.15 9.81 -0.69
CA VAL A 106 -1.24 10.67 0.06
C VAL A 106 -2.06 11.43 1.09
N ILE A 107 -1.77 11.24 2.37
CA ILE A 107 -2.46 11.92 3.47
C ILE A 107 -1.65 13.16 3.84
N SER A 108 -1.96 14.28 3.20
CA SER A 108 -1.26 15.56 3.40
C SER A 108 -1.85 16.39 4.56
N GLY A 109 -3.10 16.12 4.91
CA GLY A 109 -3.80 16.83 5.99
C GLY A 109 -4.79 15.91 6.71
N ILE A 110 -6.00 16.37 6.95
CA ILE A 110 -7.02 15.59 7.66
C ILE A 110 -7.67 14.58 6.71
N CYS A 111 -7.63 13.31 7.10
CA CYS A 111 -8.33 12.22 6.43
C CYS A 111 -9.09 11.38 7.46
N GLY A 112 -10.35 11.75 7.74
CA GLY A 112 -11.15 11.15 8.80
C GLY A 112 -12.47 10.56 8.32
N GLY A 113 -12.96 9.54 9.03
CA GLY A 113 -14.25 8.90 8.78
C GLY A 113 -14.32 8.25 7.40
N ALA A 114 -15.31 8.61 6.59
CA ALA A 114 -15.50 8.06 5.26
C ALA A 114 -14.33 8.38 4.30
N ALA A 115 -13.59 9.48 4.51
CA ALA A 115 -12.37 9.77 3.74
C ALA A 115 -11.28 8.73 4.01
N ALA A 116 -11.13 8.31 5.27
CA ALA A 116 -10.18 7.25 5.61
C ALA A 116 -10.54 5.92 4.94
N LEU A 117 -11.84 5.57 4.83
CA LEU A 117 -12.25 4.39 4.06
C LEU A 117 -11.89 4.48 2.57
N VAL A 118 -11.98 5.67 1.98
CA VAL A 118 -11.54 5.89 0.61
C VAL A 118 -10.03 5.66 0.51
N ALA A 119 -9.22 6.29 1.38
CA ALA A 119 -7.77 6.17 1.37
C ALA A 119 -7.30 4.72 1.57
N GLU A 120 -7.93 4.00 2.51
CA GLU A 120 -7.64 2.58 2.79
C GLU A 120 -8.09 1.62 1.68
N SER A 121 -8.89 2.08 0.72
CA SER A 121 -9.24 1.30 -0.47
C SER A 121 -8.19 1.39 -1.59
N PHE A 122 -7.16 2.19 -1.40
CA PHE A 122 -6.02 2.30 -2.32
C PHE A 122 -4.98 1.21 -2.02
N ASP A 123 -4.12 0.93 -2.99
CA ASP A 123 -3.09 -0.11 -2.85
C ASP A 123 -1.99 0.31 -1.87
N PHE A 124 -1.62 1.60 -1.87
CA PHE A 124 -0.59 2.15 -0.98
C PHE A 124 -1.03 3.50 -0.42
N VAL A 125 -0.72 3.71 0.86
CA VAL A 125 -0.96 4.97 1.57
C VAL A 125 0.37 5.58 2.01
N VAL A 126 0.60 6.83 1.64
CA VAL A 126 1.73 7.65 2.08
C VAL A 126 1.23 8.66 3.10
N ALA A 127 1.64 8.55 4.35
CA ALA A 127 1.26 9.49 5.41
C ALA A 127 2.33 10.58 5.55
N VAL A 128 1.92 11.84 5.38
CA VAL A 128 2.79 13.01 5.53
C VAL A 128 2.77 13.47 6.98
N LYS A 129 3.92 13.82 7.52
CA LYS A 129 4.06 14.38 8.88
C LYS A 129 3.11 15.56 9.10
N GLY A 130 2.34 15.49 10.18
CA GLY A 130 1.29 16.44 10.48
C GLY A 130 -0.07 16.11 9.86
N GLY A 131 -0.14 15.13 8.95
CA GLY A 131 -1.39 14.55 8.48
C GLY A 131 -2.03 13.67 9.55
N GLU A 132 -3.36 13.53 9.49
CA GLU A 132 -4.15 12.73 10.42
C GLU A 132 -4.98 11.70 9.65
N LEU A 133 -4.89 10.43 10.05
CA LEU A 133 -5.67 9.33 9.49
C LEU A 133 -6.45 8.61 10.59
N TYR A 134 -7.78 8.63 10.52
CA TYR A 134 -8.63 8.02 11.55
C TYR A 134 -10.04 7.70 11.05
N MET A 135 -10.67 6.67 11.64
CA MET A 135 -12.11 6.43 11.49
C MET A 135 -12.93 7.34 12.39
N HIS A 136 -12.54 7.45 13.66
CA HIS A 136 -13.15 8.33 14.66
C HIS A 136 -12.07 9.25 15.20
N SER A 137 -12.36 10.55 15.27
CA SER A 137 -11.36 11.52 15.75
C SER A 137 -10.88 11.17 17.16
N PRO A 138 -9.60 11.40 17.48
CA PRO A 138 -9.03 11.12 18.79
C PRO A 138 -9.83 11.73 19.93
N ALA A 139 -10.37 12.94 19.73
CA ALA A 139 -11.20 13.63 20.73
C ALA A 139 -12.51 12.89 21.01
N VAL A 140 -13.17 12.35 19.98
CA VAL A 140 -14.40 11.57 20.14
C VAL A 140 -14.12 10.25 20.84
N VAL A 141 -13.09 9.53 20.44
CA VAL A 141 -12.71 8.26 21.10
C VAL A 141 -12.35 8.50 22.57
N ALA A 142 -11.57 9.52 22.86
CA ALA A 142 -11.20 9.88 24.23
C ALA A 142 -12.42 10.23 25.10
N ALA A 143 -13.40 10.94 24.54
CA ALA A 143 -14.62 11.30 25.25
C ALA A 143 -15.53 10.10 25.56
N VAL A 144 -15.57 9.10 24.66
CA VAL A 144 -16.43 7.90 24.82
C VAL A 144 -15.78 6.85 25.70
N THR A 145 -14.47 6.65 25.56
CA THR A 145 -13.73 5.54 26.21
C THR A 145 -13.05 5.98 27.50
N GLU A 146 -13.06 7.27 27.81
CA GLU A 146 -12.28 7.89 28.91
C GLU A 146 -10.77 7.58 28.81
N THR A 147 -10.30 7.15 27.62
CA THR A 147 -8.92 6.77 27.35
C THR A 147 -8.12 7.98 26.88
N LYS A 148 -7.02 8.26 27.55
CA LYS A 148 -6.05 9.28 27.10
C LYS A 148 -5.03 8.64 26.15
N GLY A 149 -4.58 9.43 25.16
CA GLY A 149 -3.47 9.02 24.28
C GLY A 149 -3.90 8.27 23.02
N VAL A 150 -5.16 8.36 22.60
CA VAL A 150 -5.55 7.97 21.24
C VAL A 150 -4.91 8.94 20.26
N SER A 151 -4.20 8.42 19.30
CA SER A 151 -3.48 9.18 18.30
C SER A 151 -3.96 8.81 16.89
N ALA A 152 -3.84 9.74 15.96
CA ALA A 152 -4.20 9.58 14.56
C ALA A 152 -3.11 10.13 13.64
N THR A 153 -1.90 10.29 14.17
CA THR A 153 -0.78 10.90 13.44
C THR A 153 -0.25 9.99 12.33
N ALA A 154 0.46 10.59 11.39
CA ALA A 154 1.15 9.88 10.33
C ALA A 154 2.13 8.81 10.88
N GLU A 155 2.83 9.14 11.98
CA GLU A 155 3.78 8.24 12.66
C GLU A 155 3.08 7.00 13.26
N ASP A 156 1.85 7.15 13.73
CA ASP A 156 1.07 6.01 14.23
C ASP A 156 0.44 5.22 13.09
N ALA A 157 0.04 5.88 12.01
CA ALA A 157 -0.52 5.23 10.83
C ALA A 157 0.46 4.23 10.21
N VAL A 158 1.76 4.55 10.15
CA VAL A 158 2.78 3.60 9.63
C VAL A 158 3.12 2.48 10.61
N LYS A 159 2.91 2.67 11.91
CA LYS A 159 3.15 1.62 12.92
C LYS A 159 1.99 0.64 13.05
N ASN A 160 0.78 1.10 12.82
CA ASN A 160 -0.43 0.26 12.93
C ASN A 160 -0.86 -0.37 11.60
N GLY A 161 -0.16 -0.05 10.49
CA GLY A 161 -0.39 -0.63 9.16
C GLY A 161 -1.41 0.10 8.30
N ASN A 162 -1.97 1.22 8.78
CA ASN A 162 -2.87 2.05 7.98
C ASN A 162 -2.13 2.90 6.91
N ALA A 163 -0.81 3.04 7.04
CA ALA A 163 0.00 3.66 5.99
C ALA A 163 1.23 2.80 5.65
N SER A 164 1.52 2.72 4.35
CA SER A 164 2.65 1.97 3.82
C SER A 164 3.96 2.74 3.92
N PHE A 165 3.90 4.06 3.83
CA PHE A 165 5.07 4.95 3.82
C PHE A 165 4.85 6.18 4.69
N PHE A 166 5.94 6.64 5.31
CA PHE A 166 6.00 7.93 6.01
C PHE A 166 6.78 8.95 5.18
N ALA A 167 6.32 10.18 5.15
CA ALA A 167 7.01 11.29 4.51
C ALA A 167 7.11 12.49 5.47
N GLU A 168 8.29 13.10 5.55
CA GLU A 168 8.54 14.27 6.41
C GLU A 168 7.80 15.53 5.94
N ASP A 169 7.52 15.62 4.64
CA ASP A 169 6.82 16.73 3.99
C ASP A 169 6.20 16.29 2.66
N ASP A 170 5.47 17.19 2.01
CA ASP A 170 4.84 16.94 0.70
C ASP A 170 5.87 16.67 -0.42
N ALA A 171 7.06 17.24 -0.34
CA ALA A 171 8.12 16.97 -1.33
C ALA A 171 8.64 15.53 -1.19
N ALA A 172 8.84 15.06 0.04
CA ALA A 172 9.21 13.68 0.32
C ALA A 172 8.08 12.71 -0.09
N ALA A 173 6.82 13.06 0.15
CA ALA A 173 5.67 12.28 -0.31
C ALA A 173 5.63 12.18 -1.85
N ALA A 174 5.82 13.28 -2.55
CA ALA A 174 5.90 13.31 -4.01
C ALA A 174 7.07 12.46 -4.53
N ALA A 175 8.21 12.46 -3.85
CA ALA A 175 9.36 11.60 -4.18
C ALA A 175 9.03 10.11 -3.98
N THR A 176 8.32 9.76 -2.89
CA THR A 176 7.86 8.39 -2.63
C THR A 176 6.87 7.92 -3.69
N VAL A 177 5.88 8.75 -4.04
CA VAL A 177 4.92 8.46 -5.13
C VAL A 177 5.65 8.27 -6.44
N ARG A 178 6.62 9.12 -6.76
CA ARG A 178 7.45 9.01 -7.98
C ARG A 178 8.22 7.68 -8.02
N ALA A 179 8.89 7.33 -6.92
CA ALA A 179 9.61 6.08 -6.80
C ALA A 179 8.69 4.87 -6.99
N LEU A 180 7.51 4.89 -6.35
CA LEU A 180 6.53 3.82 -6.42
C LEU A 180 5.97 3.66 -7.85
N ILE A 181 5.48 4.74 -8.46
CA ILE A 181 4.98 4.72 -9.85
C ILE A 181 6.09 4.28 -10.83
N GLY A 182 7.34 4.67 -10.56
CA GLY A 182 8.49 4.25 -11.36
C GLY A 182 8.80 2.74 -11.28
N MET A 183 8.29 2.03 -10.27
CA MET A 183 8.48 0.57 -10.10
C MET A 183 7.26 -0.24 -10.54
N LEU A 184 6.07 0.35 -10.61
CA LEU A 184 4.84 -0.37 -10.89
C LEU A 184 4.53 -0.40 -12.41
N PRO A 185 3.89 -1.45 -12.93
CA PRO A 185 3.28 -1.41 -14.25
C PRO A 185 2.14 -0.38 -14.28
N ALA A 186 1.86 0.17 -15.45
CA ALA A 186 0.79 1.18 -15.58
C ALA A 186 -0.61 0.62 -15.27
N ASN A 187 -0.83 -0.66 -15.55
CA ASN A 187 -2.09 -1.38 -15.27
C ASN A 187 -1.85 -2.89 -15.27
N SER A 188 -2.88 -3.66 -14.89
CA SER A 188 -2.80 -5.12 -14.78
C SER A 188 -2.65 -5.86 -16.13
N ALA A 189 -2.89 -5.19 -17.26
CA ALA A 189 -2.66 -5.73 -18.61
C ALA A 189 -1.41 -5.14 -19.27
N GLY A 190 -0.67 -4.29 -18.54
CA GLY A 190 0.55 -3.65 -19.02
C GLY A 190 1.77 -4.57 -18.99
N ASP A 191 2.80 -4.16 -19.70
CA ASP A 191 4.10 -4.84 -19.63
C ASP A 191 4.72 -4.69 -18.24
N ARG A 192 5.58 -5.64 -17.87
CA ARG A 192 6.37 -5.57 -16.65
C ARG A 192 7.22 -4.29 -16.63
N ASN A 193 7.35 -3.70 -15.45
CA ASN A 193 8.12 -2.48 -15.31
C ASN A 193 9.63 -2.81 -15.37
N TYR A 194 10.33 -2.14 -16.25
CA TYR A 194 11.77 -2.27 -16.46
C TYR A 194 12.43 -0.89 -16.50
N ALA A 195 13.57 -0.77 -15.85
CA ALA A 195 14.45 0.39 -15.99
C ALA A 195 15.87 -0.07 -16.28
N ALA A 196 16.55 0.60 -17.21
CA ALA A 196 17.93 0.27 -17.51
C ALA A 196 18.79 0.41 -16.24
N THR A 197 19.56 -0.62 -15.96
CA THR A 197 20.53 -0.64 -14.85
C THR A 197 21.94 -0.64 -15.38
N SER A 198 22.86 -0.02 -14.62
CA SER A 198 24.30 -0.13 -14.83
C SER A 198 24.95 -1.11 -13.85
N ASP A 199 24.15 -1.78 -13.03
CA ASP A 199 24.67 -2.77 -12.08
C ASP A 199 25.15 -4.03 -12.84
N ASP A 200 26.26 -4.59 -12.41
CA ASP A 200 26.80 -5.81 -13.03
C ASP A 200 26.05 -7.03 -12.48
N ILE A 201 25.31 -7.70 -13.33
CA ILE A 201 24.58 -8.94 -12.99
C ILE A 201 25.52 -10.04 -12.41
N ASN A 202 26.82 -9.99 -12.73
CA ASN A 202 27.82 -10.91 -12.18
C ASN A 202 28.51 -10.35 -10.93
N ARG A 203 28.03 -9.25 -10.38
CA ARG A 203 28.54 -8.70 -9.12
C ARG A 203 28.45 -9.76 -8.03
N GLN A 204 29.58 -9.98 -7.35
CA GLN A 204 29.61 -10.89 -6.22
C GLN A 204 28.96 -10.23 -5.00
N ALA A 205 28.00 -10.93 -4.42
CA ALA A 205 27.40 -10.51 -3.16
C ALA A 205 28.38 -10.70 -1.99
N ASP A 206 28.38 -9.78 -1.03
CA ASP A 206 29.16 -9.93 0.20
C ASP A 206 28.39 -10.84 1.18
N LEU A 207 28.82 -12.11 1.25
CA LEU A 207 28.21 -13.10 2.14
C LEU A 207 28.33 -12.70 3.64
N ASN A 208 29.38 -11.94 4.02
CA ASN A 208 29.52 -11.50 5.40
C ASN A 208 28.48 -10.40 5.74
N ALA A 209 28.15 -9.56 4.77
CA ALA A 209 27.12 -8.53 4.95
C ALA A 209 25.69 -9.13 4.99
N MET A 210 25.50 -10.34 4.46
CA MET A 210 24.23 -11.07 4.58
C MET A 210 24.01 -11.69 5.97
N GLY A 211 25.07 -11.84 6.78
CA GLY A 211 25.02 -12.30 8.17
C GLY A 211 24.35 -13.66 8.33
N ASP A 212 23.33 -13.72 9.17
CA ASP A 212 22.51 -14.90 9.47
C ASP A 212 21.37 -15.14 8.45
N GLY A 213 21.36 -14.39 7.35
CA GLY A 213 20.36 -14.54 6.29
C GLY A 213 19.06 -13.75 6.51
N ALA A 214 19.13 -12.68 7.31
CA ALA A 214 17.99 -11.77 7.46
C ALA A 214 17.54 -11.23 6.09
N PRO A 215 16.25 -11.26 5.74
CA PRO A 215 15.75 -10.91 4.41
C PRO A 215 16.22 -9.56 3.90
N ARG A 216 16.21 -8.51 4.75
CA ARG A 216 16.68 -7.17 4.38
C ARG A 216 18.17 -7.13 4.04
N ALA A 217 18.99 -7.86 4.82
CA ALA A 217 20.43 -7.92 4.58
C ALA A 217 20.76 -8.67 3.30
N VAL A 218 20.06 -9.76 3.03
CA VAL A 218 20.19 -10.52 1.78
C VAL A 218 19.79 -9.66 0.59
N LEU A 219 18.60 -9.03 0.66
CA LEU A 219 18.08 -8.19 -0.41
C LEU A 219 19.01 -7.02 -0.76
N ALA A 220 19.60 -6.37 0.24
CA ALA A 220 20.58 -5.29 0.04
C ALA A 220 21.83 -5.72 -0.76
N GLN A 221 22.12 -7.01 -0.78
CA GLN A 221 23.29 -7.55 -1.51
C GLN A 221 22.95 -8.07 -2.90
N ILE A 222 21.71 -8.49 -3.15
CA ILE A 222 21.35 -9.14 -4.42
C ILE A 222 20.53 -8.24 -5.36
N ALA A 223 19.82 -7.24 -4.84
CA ALA A 223 19.07 -6.30 -5.66
C ALA A 223 19.99 -5.30 -6.38
N ASP A 224 19.53 -4.74 -7.48
CA ASP A 224 20.23 -3.66 -8.18
C ASP A 224 20.41 -2.46 -7.24
N ASN A 225 21.59 -1.82 -7.30
CA ASN A 225 21.94 -0.72 -6.41
C ASN A 225 20.91 0.42 -6.44
N GLY A 226 20.43 0.81 -5.25
CA GLY A 226 19.47 1.92 -5.10
C GLY A 226 18.05 1.62 -5.56
N SER A 227 17.72 0.37 -5.85
CA SER A 227 16.40 -0.02 -6.35
C SER A 227 15.40 -0.46 -5.29
N TYR A 228 15.76 -0.41 -4.02
CA TYR A 228 14.96 -0.92 -2.91
C TYR A 228 13.92 0.10 -2.42
N LEU A 229 12.64 -0.32 -2.36
CA LEU A 229 11.53 0.46 -1.81
C LEU A 229 10.66 -0.44 -0.93
N GLU A 230 10.79 -0.33 0.39
CA GLU A 230 10.04 -1.13 1.35
C GLU A 230 8.72 -0.47 1.74
N ALA A 231 7.60 -1.17 1.55
CA ALA A 231 6.28 -0.77 2.00
C ALA A 231 6.00 -1.36 3.39
N GLY A 232 5.44 -0.55 4.31
CA GLY A 232 5.08 -0.98 5.65
C GLY A 232 6.28 -1.38 6.52
N ALA A 233 7.43 -0.71 6.37
CA ALA A 233 8.67 -1.06 7.10
C ALA A 233 8.53 -1.02 8.62
N GLN A 234 7.62 -0.19 9.16
CA GLN A 234 7.39 -0.04 10.61
C GLN A 234 6.25 -0.92 11.15
N TYR A 235 5.46 -1.53 10.28
CA TYR A 235 4.36 -2.42 10.64
C TYR A 235 4.76 -3.87 10.44
N ALA A 236 4.55 -4.71 11.47
CA ALA A 236 4.93 -6.11 11.45
C ALA A 236 6.34 -6.29 10.84
N ALA A 237 7.34 -5.72 11.52
CA ALA A 237 8.68 -5.54 10.98
C ALA A 237 9.43 -6.87 10.73
N GLU A 238 8.96 -7.98 11.28
CA GLU A 238 9.43 -9.33 11.02
C GLU A 238 9.06 -9.83 9.62
N VAL A 239 8.11 -9.14 8.95
CA VAL A 239 7.79 -9.38 7.53
C VAL A 239 8.20 -8.17 6.71
N THR A 240 9.12 -8.38 5.77
CA THR A 240 9.51 -7.40 4.78
C THR A 240 8.60 -7.51 3.56
N THR A 241 8.05 -6.40 3.09
CA THR A 241 7.38 -6.29 1.79
C THR A 241 8.01 -5.13 1.03
N ALA A 242 8.61 -5.41 -0.11
CA ALA A 242 9.39 -4.41 -0.84
C ALA A 242 9.30 -4.62 -2.36
N PHE A 243 9.49 -3.55 -3.10
CA PHE A 243 9.84 -3.62 -4.51
C PHE A 243 11.36 -3.42 -4.63
N ALA A 244 11.98 -4.23 -5.47
CA ALA A 244 13.39 -4.11 -5.82
C ALA A 244 13.57 -4.45 -7.30
N ARG A 245 14.71 -4.06 -7.89
CA ARG A 245 15.02 -4.42 -9.27
C ARG A 245 16.09 -5.50 -9.30
N PHE A 246 15.95 -6.37 -10.27
CA PHE A 246 16.95 -7.38 -10.61
C PHE A 246 17.16 -7.31 -12.13
N ASP A 247 18.35 -6.90 -12.55
CA ASP A 247 18.67 -6.62 -13.95
C ASP A 247 17.66 -5.65 -14.59
N GLY A 248 17.24 -4.65 -13.82
CA GLY A 248 16.29 -3.63 -14.24
C GLY A 248 14.80 -4.01 -14.12
N GLU A 249 14.43 -5.27 -14.02
CA GLU A 249 13.05 -5.72 -13.86
C GLU A 249 12.59 -5.53 -12.41
N THR A 250 11.39 -4.99 -12.21
CA THR A 250 10.80 -4.86 -10.88
C THR A 250 10.27 -6.21 -10.38
N VAL A 251 10.69 -6.58 -9.18
CA VAL A 251 10.28 -7.79 -8.47
C VAL A 251 9.73 -7.40 -7.10
N GLY A 252 8.60 -7.98 -6.71
CA GLY A 252 8.08 -7.93 -5.35
C GLY A 252 8.88 -8.87 -4.45
N VAL A 253 9.27 -8.39 -3.28
CA VAL A 253 10.01 -9.21 -2.30
C VAL A 253 9.20 -9.35 -1.02
N ILE A 254 9.02 -10.58 -0.59
CA ILE A 254 8.40 -10.93 0.70
C ILE A 254 9.48 -11.61 1.55
N GLY A 255 9.88 -10.98 2.65
CA GLY A 255 10.82 -11.56 3.60
C GLY A 255 10.11 -11.97 4.88
N ALA A 256 10.37 -13.16 5.41
CA ALA A 256 9.87 -13.59 6.73
C ALA A 256 11.06 -13.88 7.64
N GLU A 257 11.07 -13.28 8.84
CA GLU A 257 12.16 -13.39 9.81
C GLU A 257 11.62 -13.71 11.21
N GLY A 258 12.25 -14.67 11.89
CA GLY A 258 11.90 -15.00 13.27
C GLY A 258 10.49 -15.59 13.43
N ALA A 259 9.80 -15.20 14.50
CA ALA A 259 8.42 -15.60 14.77
C ALA A 259 7.45 -14.63 14.09
N VAL A 260 6.65 -15.12 13.16
CA VAL A 260 5.76 -14.27 12.33
C VAL A 260 4.42 -14.06 13.03
N THR A 261 4.00 -12.80 13.13
CA THR A 261 2.73 -12.38 13.75
C THR A 261 1.54 -12.51 12.79
N MET A 262 0.31 -12.39 13.32
CA MET A 262 -0.89 -12.33 12.47
C MET A 262 -0.89 -11.13 11.53
N GLU A 263 -0.36 -10.01 12.00
CA GLU A 263 -0.19 -8.77 11.25
C GLU A 263 0.77 -8.97 10.08
N GLY A 264 1.89 -9.63 10.33
CA GLY A 264 2.89 -9.97 9.31
C GLY A 264 2.35 -10.90 8.22
N ILE A 265 1.54 -11.88 8.61
CA ILE A 265 0.86 -12.76 7.65
C ILE A 265 -0.09 -11.95 6.76
N GLY A 266 -0.88 -11.08 7.36
CA GLY A 266 -1.82 -10.22 6.62
C GLY A 266 -1.11 -9.28 5.64
N LYS A 267 -0.01 -8.68 6.08
CA LYS A 267 0.87 -7.82 5.26
C LYS A 267 1.44 -8.59 4.07
N ALA A 268 1.97 -9.79 4.28
CA ALA A 268 2.49 -10.64 3.21
C ALA A 268 1.40 -11.01 2.19
N ALA A 269 0.21 -11.40 2.66
CA ALA A 269 -0.90 -11.81 1.80
C ALA A 269 -1.40 -10.65 0.92
N ALA A 270 -1.56 -9.46 1.49
CA ALA A 270 -1.98 -8.28 0.74
C ALA A 270 -0.95 -7.90 -0.34
N PHE A 271 0.35 -7.92 0.01
CA PHE A 271 1.42 -7.60 -0.93
C PHE A 271 1.55 -8.63 -2.05
N LEU A 272 1.43 -9.93 -1.74
CA LEU A 272 1.42 -11.00 -2.74
C LEU A 272 0.25 -10.84 -3.71
N SER A 273 -0.96 -10.59 -3.19
CA SER A 273 -2.15 -10.37 -4.02
C SER A 273 -2.01 -9.16 -4.93
N PHE A 274 -1.36 -8.09 -4.46
CA PHE A 274 -1.03 -6.94 -5.30
C PHE A 274 -0.06 -7.33 -6.42
N CYS A 275 1.04 -8.00 -6.09
CA CYS A 275 2.03 -8.45 -7.09
C CYS A 275 1.39 -9.36 -8.15
N ASP A 276 0.57 -10.31 -7.72
CA ASP A 276 -0.14 -11.22 -8.62
C ASP A 276 -1.10 -10.46 -9.55
N THR A 277 -1.90 -9.54 -9.00
CA THR A 277 -2.85 -8.70 -9.77
C THR A 277 -2.16 -7.92 -10.88
N PHE A 278 -0.96 -7.43 -10.62
CA PHE A 278 -0.21 -6.60 -11.57
C PHE A 278 0.92 -7.36 -12.31
N GLY A 279 0.94 -8.70 -12.22
CA GLY A 279 1.91 -9.53 -12.94
C GLY A 279 3.36 -9.32 -12.53
N ILE A 280 3.60 -8.83 -11.29
CA ILE A 280 4.93 -8.60 -10.74
C ILE A 280 5.45 -9.92 -10.16
N SER A 281 6.61 -10.40 -10.66
CA SER A 281 7.26 -11.60 -10.13
C SER A 281 7.58 -11.45 -8.65
N VAL A 282 7.56 -12.54 -7.87
CA VAL A 282 7.77 -12.49 -6.41
C VAL A 282 8.96 -13.33 -5.98
N LEU A 283 9.88 -12.71 -5.23
CA LEU A 283 10.93 -13.39 -4.49
C LEU A 283 10.52 -13.47 -3.00
N THR A 284 10.38 -14.70 -2.49
CA THR A 284 10.16 -14.93 -1.06
C THR A 284 11.46 -15.33 -0.39
N ILE A 285 11.91 -14.60 0.65
CA ILE A 285 13.11 -14.91 1.44
C ILE A 285 12.67 -15.36 2.82
N VAL A 286 13.04 -16.58 3.20
CA VAL A 286 12.55 -17.22 4.44
C VAL A 286 13.69 -17.46 5.42
N ASN A 287 13.59 -16.83 6.58
CA ASN A 287 14.37 -17.10 7.79
C ASN A 287 13.44 -17.08 9.02
N ALA A 288 12.36 -17.86 8.95
CA ALA A 288 11.28 -17.86 9.94
C ALA A 288 11.34 -19.08 10.86
N SER A 289 11.34 -18.83 12.18
CA SER A 289 11.33 -19.87 13.19
C SER A 289 9.95 -20.50 13.43
N GLY A 290 8.90 -19.96 12.81
CA GLY A 290 7.52 -20.37 12.95
C GLY A 290 6.57 -19.18 13.04
N PHE A 291 5.31 -19.45 13.40
CA PHE A 291 4.37 -18.40 13.80
C PHE A 291 4.53 -18.08 15.28
N GLU A 292 4.11 -16.89 15.69
CA GLU A 292 4.11 -16.53 17.10
C GLU A 292 3.23 -17.48 17.94
N MET A 293 3.75 -17.89 19.09
CA MET A 293 3.03 -18.78 20.00
C MET A 293 2.32 -17.95 21.08
N THR A 294 1.24 -17.28 20.70
CA THR A 294 0.46 -16.43 21.60
C THR A 294 -1.00 -16.86 21.64
N THR A 295 -1.67 -16.58 22.77
CA THR A 295 -3.12 -16.76 22.89
C THR A 295 -3.87 -15.94 21.85
N CYS A 296 -3.34 -14.76 21.51
CA CYS A 296 -3.89 -13.88 20.50
C CYS A 296 -3.92 -14.57 19.13
N PHE A 297 -2.81 -15.17 18.72
CA PHE A 297 -2.73 -15.92 17.46
C PHE A 297 -3.77 -17.04 17.38
N GLU A 298 -3.89 -17.84 18.44
CA GLU A 298 -4.79 -19.00 18.47
C GLU A 298 -6.28 -18.60 18.52
N GLN A 299 -6.63 -17.52 19.21
CA GLN A 299 -8.03 -17.16 19.48
C GLN A 299 -8.60 -16.09 18.54
N PHE A 300 -7.76 -15.27 17.91
CA PHE A 300 -8.21 -14.14 17.09
C PHE A 300 -7.92 -14.27 15.60
N GLY A 301 -7.79 -15.49 15.09
CA GLY A 301 -7.83 -15.78 13.67
C GLY A 301 -6.46 -15.93 12.99
N GLY A 302 -5.38 -16.16 13.74
CA GLY A 302 -4.05 -16.43 13.18
C GLY A 302 -4.05 -17.59 12.19
N MET A 303 -4.72 -18.71 12.53
CA MET A 303 -4.86 -19.85 11.62
C MET A 303 -5.57 -19.50 10.31
N SER A 304 -6.63 -18.67 10.37
CA SER A 304 -7.37 -18.24 9.18
C SER A 304 -6.51 -17.36 8.28
N LYS A 305 -5.73 -16.44 8.87
CA LYS A 305 -4.78 -15.59 8.11
C LYS A 305 -3.68 -16.43 7.46
N ALA A 306 -3.11 -17.40 8.20
CA ALA A 306 -2.09 -18.31 7.65
C ALA A 306 -2.65 -19.14 6.48
N ALA A 307 -3.86 -19.66 6.61
CA ALA A 307 -4.55 -20.37 5.53
C ALA A 307 -4.81 -19.47 4.32
N SER A 308 -5.17 -18.20 4.54
CA SER A 308 -5.38 -17.21 3.45
C SER A 308 -4.08 -16.89 2.71
N LEU A 309 -2.95 -16.75 3.42
CA LEU A 309 -1.64 -16.55 2.78
C LEU A 309 -1.23 -17.78 1.96
N ALA A 310 -1.39 -18.98 2.51
CA ALA A 310 -1.12 -20.22 1.77
C ALA A 310 -1.99 -20.34 0.51
N ALA A 311 -3.28 -19.98 0.59
CA ALA A 311 -4.17 -19.95 -0.54
C ALA A 311 -3.74 -18.90 -1.59
N ALA A 312 -3.30 -17.72 -1.16
CA ALA A 312 -2.79 -16.68 -2.05
C ALA A 312 -1.57 -17.19 -2.86
N TYR A 313 -0.60 -17.85 -2.21
CA TYR A 313 0.51 -18.48 -2.93
C TYR A 313 0.04 -19.57 -3.91
N ALA A 314 -0.90 -20.40 -3.48
CA ALA A 314 -1.39 -21.51 -4.29
C ALA A 314 -2.21 -21.09 -5.52
N THR A 315 -2.75 -19.89 -5.53
CA THR A 315 -3.60 -19.36 -6.61
C THR A 315 -2.95 -18.26 -7.43
N ALA A 316 -1.77 -17.78 -7.03
CA ALA A 316 -1.04 -16.76 -7.76
C ALA A 316 -0.55 -17.29 -9.11
N ASP A 317 -0.79 -16.51 -10.17
CA ASP A 317 -0.38 -16.81 -11.55
C ASP A 317 0.98 -16.16 -11.89
N THR A 318 1.48 -15.25 -11.04
CA THR A 318 2.78 -14.60 -11.26
C THR A 318 3.93 -15.55 -10.95
N ALA A 319 5.12 -15.32 -11.57
CA ALA A 319 6.31 -16.13 -11.32
C ALA A 319 6.80 -15.96 -9.87
N MET A 320 7.08 -17.05 -9.19
CA MET A 320 7.47 -17.08 -7.78
C MET A 320 8.73 -17.89 -7.53
N ILE A 321 9.68 -17.29 -6.82
CA ILE A 321 10.90 -17.96 -6.37
C ILE A 321 10.98 -17.87 -4.85
N THR A 322 11.33 -18.97 -4.19
CA THR A 322 11.57 -18.99 -2.75
C THR A 322 13.04 -19.29 -2.44
N LEU A 323 13.63 -18.45 -1.59
CA LEU A 323 14.99 -18.61 -1.08
C LEU A 323 14.95 -18.79 0.45
N ILE A 324 15.36 -19.95 0.93
CA ILE A 324 15.49 -20.24 2.37
C ILE A 324 16.92 -19.91 2.78
N THR A 325 17.08 -18.90 3.62
CA THR A 325 18.38 -18.37 4.04
C THR A 325 18.79 -18.83 5.46
N GLY A 326 17.83 -19.26 6.25
CA GLY A 326 18.04 -19.70 7.61
C GLY A 326 16.96 -20.69 8.03
N LYS A 327 16.18 -20.36 9.04
CA LYS A 327 15.11 -21.25 9.54
C LYS A 327 13.87 -21.18 8.64
N ALA A 328 13.29 -22.36 8.40
CA ALA A 328 12.00 -22.48 7.72
C ALA A 328 11.19 -23.59 8.42
N THR A 329 10.65 -23.27 9.61
CA THR A 329 10.16 -24.29 10.54
C THR A 329 8.64 -24.45 10.48
N GLY A 330 8.18 -25.69 10.41
CA GLY A 330 6.78 -26.08 10.58
C GLY A 330 5.82 -25.40 9.60
N SER A 331 4.74 -24.83 10.13
CA SER A 331 3.69 -24.20 9.33
C SER A 331 4.17 -22.95 8.58
N ALA A 332 5.19 -22.24 9.06
CA ALA A 332 5.78 -21.09 8.35
C ALA A 332 6.44 -21.54 7.05
N TYR A 333 7.18 -22.66 7.02
CA TYR A 333 7.69 -23.22 5.77
C TYR A 333 6.57 -23.49 4.76
N VAL A 334 5.48 -24.10 5.20
CA VAL A 334 4.36 -24.43 4.31
C VAL A 334 3.72 -23.16 3.74
N THR A 335 3.61 -22.10 4.55
CA THR A 335 2.80 -20.91 4.22
C THR A 335 3.55 -19.88 3.36
N PHE A 336 4.89 -19.76 3.52
CA PHE A 336 5.69 -18.78 2.79
C PHE A 336 6.30 -19.37 1.51
N GLY A 337 5.45 -19.60 0.49
CA GLY A 337 5.89 -19.94 -0.86
C GLY A 337 6.61 -21.29 -0.97
N ALA A 338 6.19 -22.31 -0.22
CA ALA A 338 6.70 -23.65 -0.39
C ALA A 338 6.45 -24.15 -1.83
N ARG A 339 7.35 -24.96 -2.35
CA ARG A 339 7.21 -25.54 -3.68
C ARG A 339 5.88 -26.29 -3.89
N GLY A 340 5.37 -26.92 -2.84
CA GLY A 340 4.07 -27.57 -2.85
C GLY A 340 2.87 -26.64 -2.98
N LEU A 341 3.05 -25.34 -2.76
CA LEU A 341 2.03 -24.30 -2.98
C LEU A 341 2.10 -23.65 -4.37
N GLY A 342 2.97 -24.12 -5.27
CA GLY A 342 3.03 -23.57 -6.63
C GLY A 342 4.26 -22.68 -6.90
N CYS A 343 5.17 -22.52 -5.95
CA CYS A 343 6.43 -21.81 -6.20
C CYS A 343 7.21 -22.51 -7.35
N ASP A 344 7.62 -21.75 -8.36
CA ASP A 344 8.30 -22.26 -9.55
C ASP A 344 9.68 -22.85 -9.22
N MET A 345 10.43 -22.13 -8.37
CA MET A 345 11.76 -22.55 -7.92
C MET A 345 11.93 -22.29 -6.43
N ALA A 346 12.55 -23.25 -5.75
CA ALA A 346 12.93 -23.12 -4.34
C ALA A 346 14.41 -23.43 -4.17
N PHE A 347 15.11 -22.55 -3.49
CA PHE A 347 16.52 -22.66 -3.16
C PHE A 347 16.72 -22.57 -1.65
N ALA A 348 17.76 -23.20 -1.14
CA ALA A 348 18.14 -23.10 0.27
C ALA A 348 19.65 -22.92 0.40
N TRP A 349 20.07 -22.13 1.37
CA TRP A 349 21.48 -22.08 1.75
C TRP A 349 21.91 -23.39 2.38
N PRO A 350 23.21 -23.75 2.31
CA PRO A 350 23.70 -25.01 2.85
C PRO A 350 23.45 -25.21 4.35
N GLN A 351 23.35 -24.10 5.10
CA GLN A 351 23.10 -24.08 6.55
C GLN A 351 21.61 -23.87 6.90
N ALA A 352 20.71 -23.80 5.93
CA ALA A 352 19.28 -23.63 6.22
C ALA A 352 18.68 -24.85 6.91
N GLU A 353 17.72 -24.61 7.85
CA GLU A 353 17.07 -25.62 8.69
C GLU A 353 15.54 -25.67 8.43
#